data_34c22cf75c9bc19b3fe98863c2340b1e
#
_entry.id   34c22cf75c9bc19b3fe98863c2340b1e
#
_cell.length_a   1.000
_cell.length_b   1.000
_cell.length_c   1.000
_cell.angle_alpha   90.00
_cell.angle_beta   90.00
_cell.angle_gamma   90.00
#
_symmetry.space_group_name_H-M   'P 1'
#
loop_
_entity.id
_entity.type
_entity.pdbx_description
1 polymer ?
#
loop_
_entity_poly.entity_id
_entity_poly.type
_entity_poly.pdbx_seq_one_letter_code
_entity_poly.pdbx_strand_id
1 'polypeptide(L)'
;MNDPAARDGDHQPPRVGKLLAAYGSDVEAMCDACVRHLPGISGVGVAVMTRLPAQAIRYASNPVSAQIEELQVVLGEGPCVDAFAAGQPVLASDLGQAAWGRRWPAFVPEALAVGARALFALPLQIGAARVGVMDLYRQAPGWLPAGDLADALVFADATTQALLIEAHARDVQDVPDLYQSYHAVVHQATGMVKVQLNVGIAEALVRLRAYAYAEERPIEDVARDVVGRRLRFDELSD
;
A
#
# COMPACT_ATOMS: atom_id res chain seq x y z
N MET A 1 23.61 -10.60 -22.67
CA MET A 1 22.92 -11.69 -23.37
C MET A 1 22.58 -12.72 -22.32
N ASN A 2 21.44 -12.51 -21.63
CA ASN A 2 20.96 -13.40 -20.56
C ASN A 2 20.08 -14.48 -21.20
N ASP A 3 20.48 -15.69 -21.04
CA ASP A 3 19.81 -16.90 -21.55
C ASP A 3 18.42 -17.05 -20.86
N PRO A 4 17.30 -17.10 -21.59
CA PRO A 4 15.99 -17.34 -21.04
C PRO A 4 15.71 -18.80 -20.65
N ALA A 5 16.69 -19.71 -20.77
CA ALA A 5 16.50 -21.16 -20.62
C ALA A 5 16.79 -21.73 -19.21
N ALA A 6 17.03 -20.91 -18.19
CA ALA A 6 17.39 -21.39 -16.85
C ALA A 6 16.20 -21.58 -15.88
N ARG A 7 14.99 -21.85 -16.37
CA ARG A 7 13.78 -22.14 -15.54
C ARG A 7 13.19 -23.53 -15.80
N ASP A 8 13.98 -24.52 -16.11
CA ASP A 8 13.52 -25.91 -16.21
C ASP A 8 13.85 -26.66 -14.90
N GLY A 9 12.96 -26.55 -13.94
CA GLY A 9 12.96 -27.27 -12.67
C GLY A 9 11.68 -26.98 -11.92
N ASP A 10 10.59 -27.70 -12.24
CA ASP A 10 9.37 -27.86 -11.42
C ASP A 10 8.61 -26.57 -10.98
N HIS A 11 8.73 -25.50 -11.74
CA HIS A 11 8.00 -24.26 -11.47
C HIS A 11 6.55 -24.39 -11.94
N GLN A 12 5.69 -24.95 -11.11
CA GLN A 12 4.26 -24.95 -11.38
C GLN A 12 3.69 -23.55 -11.09
N PRO A 13 3.05 -22.89 -12.09
CA PRO A 13 2.48 -21.56 -11.86
C PRO A 13 1.45 -21.61 -10.74
N PRO A 14 1.39 -20.57 -9.89
CA PRO A 14 0.42 -20.49 -8.82
C PRO A 14 -1.01 -20.48 -9.38
N ARG A 15 -1.95 -20.98 -8.60
CA ARG A 15 -3.39 -20.90 -8.90
C ARG A 15 -4.10 -20.41 -7.65
N VAL A 16 -5.04 -19.47 -7.83
CA VAL A 16 -5.79 -18.86 -6.71
C VAL A 16 -6.35 -19.93 -5.77
N GLY A 17 -7.02 -20.97 -6.29
CA GLY A 17 -7.58 -22.04 -5.47
C GLY A 17 -6.53 -22.84 -4.69
N LYS A 18 -5.32 -23.04 -5.23
CA LYS A 18 -4.23 -23.70 -4.50
C LYS A 18 -3.65 -22.80 -3.40
N LEU A 19 -3.52 -21.52 -3.67
CA LEU A 19 -3.05 -20.55 -2.68
C LEU A 19 -4.05 -20.43 -1.53
N LEU A 20 -5.34 -20.31 -1.80
CA LEU A 20 -6.38 -20.29 -0.77
C LEU A 20 -6.46 -21.60 0.02
N ALA A 21 -6.27 -22.75 -0.64
CA ALA A 21 -6.21 -24.04 0.07
C ALA A 21 -4.99 -24.14 0.99
N ALA A 22 -3.86 -23.52 0.64
CA ALA A 22 -2.63 -23.55 1.43
C ALA A 22 -2.61 -22.54 2.56
N TYR A 23 -3.14 -21.32 2.33
CA TYR A 23 -2.99 -20.18 3.24
C TYR A 23 -4.33 -19.65 3.78
N GLY A 24 -5.47 -20.08 3.24
CA GLY A 24 -6.80 -19.61 3.68
C GLY A 24 -6.94 -18.10 3.54
N SER A 25 -7.32 -17.43 4.63
CA SER A 25 -7.41 -15.97 4.74
C SER A 25 -6.17 -15.31 5.34
N ASP A 26 -5.08 -16.07 5.52
CA ASP A 26 -3.83 -15.53 6.06
C ASP A 26 -3.10 -14.70 4.99
N VAL A 27 -3.37 -13.39 5.01
CA VAL A 27 -2.78 -12.41 4.08
C VAL A 27 -1.26 -12.34 4.23
N GLU A 28 -0.74 -12.48 5.44
CA GLU A 28 0.70 -12.39 5.72
C GLU A 28 1.43 -13.58 5.10
N ALA A 29 0.97 -14.80 5.38
CA ALA A 29 1.53 -16.02 4.78
C ALA A 29 1.43 -16.02 3.24
N MET A 30 0.34 -15.45 2.68
CA MET A 30 0.14 -15.30 1.24
C MET A 30 1.19 -14.35 0.63
N CYS A 31 1.42 -13.20 1.25
CA CYS A 31 2.41 -12.20 0.83
C CYS A 31 3.84 -12.75 0.94
N ASP A 32 4.17 -13.44 2.02
CA ASP A 32 5.46 -14.08 2.17
C ASP A 32 5.71 -15.16 1.12
N ALA A 33 4.66 -15.92 0.78
CA ALA A 33 4.74 -16.90 -0.31
C ALA A 33 4.98 -16.21 -1.66
N CYS A 34 4.37 -15.04 -1.91
CA CYS A 34 4.60 -14.24 -3.10
C CYS A 34 6.07 -13.82 -3.23
N VAL A 35 6.68 -13.30 -2.16
CA VAL A 35 8.11 -12.91 -2.13
C VAL A 35 9.01 -14.12 -2.42
N ARG A 36 8.71 -15.28 -1.82
CA ARG A 36 9.50 -16.50 -2.07
C ARG A 36 9.34 -17.04 -3.48
N HIS A 37 8.18 -16.85 -4.10
CA HIS A 37 7.87 -17.38 -5.43
C HIS A 37 8.41 -16.51 -6.56
N LEU A 38 8.50 -15.19 -6.37
CA LEU A 38 8.88 -14.22 -7.41
C LEU A 38 10.35 -13.81 -7.28
N PRO A 39 11.26 -14.37 -8.11
CA PRO A 39 12.67 -14.02 -8.07
C PRO A 39 12.91 -12.53 -8.31
N GLY A 40 13.70 -11.90 -7.46
CA GLY A 40 14.07 -10.49 -7.57
C GLY A 40 13.05 -9.51 -7.00
N ILE A 41 11.90 -9.96 -6.48
CA ILE A 41 11.07 -9.15 -5.58
C ILE A 41 11.74 -9.11 -4.22
N SER A 42 11.92 -7.91 -3.69
CA SER A 42 12.62 -7.65 -2.42
C SER A 42 11.66 -7.57 -1.25
N GLY A 43 10.38 -7.34 -1.51
CA GLY A 43 9.32 -7.34 -0.52
C GLY A 43 7.97 -6.94 -1.09
N VAL A 44 6.96 -7.13 -0.26
CA VAL A 44 5.54 -6.91 -0.57
C VAL A 44 4.92 -6.06 0.51
N GLY A 45 4.08 -5.09 0.11
CA GLY A 45 3.15 -4.37 0.95
C GLY A 45 1.71 -4.63 0.51
N VAL A 46 0.78 -4.56 1.43
CA VAL A 46 -0.67 -4.59 1.15
C VAL A 46 -1.33 -3.44 1.88
N ALA A 47 -1.94 -2.55 1.11
CA ALA A 47 -2.78 -1.47 1.62
C ALA A 47 -4.25 -1.75 1.34
N VAL A 48 -5.09 -1.65 2.36
CA VAL A 48 -6.55 -1.63 2.20
C VAL A 48 -6.97 -0.17 2.00
N MET A 49 -7.81 0.08 1.01
CA MET A 49 -8.21 1.42 0.62
C MET A 49 -9.72 1.50 0.46
N THR A 50 -10.30 2.66 0.80
CA THR A 50 -11.72 2.96 0.57
C THR A 50 -11.86 4.12 -0.40
N ARG A 51 -13.09 4.38 -0.89
CA ARG A 51 -13.38 5.54 -1.76
C ARG A 51 -13.19 6.89 -1.06
N LEU A 52 -13.21 6.91 0.26
CA LEU A 52 -12.73 8.04 1.05
C LEU A 52 -11.20 7.98 1.04
N PRO A 53 -10.48 9.11 1.16
CA PRO A 53 -9.02 9.10 1.11
C PRO A 53 -8.41 8.43 2.37
N ALA A 54 -8.85 7.23 2.67
CA ALA A 54 -8.40 6.40 3.76
C ALA A 54 -7.66 5.19 3.21
N GLN A 55 -6.43 5.06 3.61
CA GLN A 55 -5.52 4.00 3.26
C GLN A 55 -4.95 3.39 4.54
N ALA A 56 -5.01 2.06 4.72
CA ALA A 56 -4.38 1.35 5.82
C ALA A 56 -3.40 0.33 5.33
N ILE A 57 -2.26 0.33 5.93
CA ILE A 57 -1.29 -0.73 5.74
C ILE A 57 -1.82 -1.99 6.43
N ARG A 58 -2.14 -3.03 5.64
CA ARG A 58 -2.58 -4.33 6.17
C ARG A 58 -1.39 -5.22 6.50
N TYR A 59 -0.37 -5.18 5.65
CA TYR A 59 0.82 -5.99 5.80
C TYR A 59 2.01 -5.37 5.07
N ALA A 60 3.20 -5.59 5.61
CA ALA A 60 4.45 -5.30 4.95
C ALA A 60 5.48 -6.39 5.33
N SER A 61 6.07 -7.04 4.33
CA SER A 61 6.95 -8.19 4.51
C SER A 61 8.31 -7.87 5.13
N ASN A 62 8.68 -6.58 5.15
CA ASN A 62 9.94 -6.12 5.76
C ASN A 62 9.90 -4.60 6.02
N PRO A 63 10.88 -4.03 6.76
CA PRO A 63 10.91 -2.60 7.09
C PRO A 63 10.89 -1.67 5.88
N VAL A 64 11.51 -2.03 4.76
CA VAL A 64 11.51 -1.20 3.54
C VAL A 64 10.13 -1.16 2.90
N SER A 65 9.43 -2.31 2.80
CA SER A 65 8.05 -2.30 2.31
C SER A 65 7.13 -1.50 3.22
N ALA A 66 7.31 -1.57 4.56
CA ALA A 66 6.54 -0.74 5.49
C ALA A 66 6.76 0.76 5.27
N GLN A 67 8.00 1.18 5.06
CA GLN A 67 8.32 2.58 4.74
C GLN A 67 7.74 3.03 3.40
N ILE A 68 7.77 2.18 2.37
CA ILE A 68 7.16 2.48 1.06
C ILE A 68 5.65 2.70 1.22
N GLU A 69 4.96 1.82 1.95
CA GLU A 69 3.53 1.97 2.20
C GLU A 69 3.22 3.25 2.98
N GLU A 70 3.99 3.53 4.05
CA GLU A 70 3.82 4.74 4.85
C GLU A 70 4.03 6.01 4.03
N LEU A 71 5.06 6.07 3.17
CA LEU A 71 5.29 7.19 2.27
C LEU A 71 4.07 7.45 1.38
N GLN A 72 3.46 6.42 0.79
CA GLN A 72 2.28 6.57 -0.06
C GLN A 72 1.05 7.05 0.74
N VAL A 73 0.91 6.60 2.00
CA VAL A 73 -0.14 7.07 2.91
C VAL A 73 0.06 8.54 3.28
N VAL A 74 1.28 8.90 3.70
CA VAL A 74 1.61 10.27 4.17
C VAL A 74 1.54 11.27 3.04
N LEU A 75 2.19 10.95 1.90
CA LEU A 75 2.26 11.87 0.76
C LEU A 75 0.96 11.91 -0.05
N GLY A 76 0.17 10.82 -0.02
CA GLY A 76 -1.06 10.71 -0.82
C GLY A 76 -0.77 10.63 -2.32
N GLU A 77 0.44 10.26 -2.70
CA GLU A 77 0.87 10.02 -4.07
C GLU A 77 1.77 8.78 -4.13
N GLY A 78 1.88 8.20 -5.30
CA GLY A 78 2.67 7.02 -5.54
C GLY A 78 1.94 5.98 -6.39
N PRO A 79 2.61 4.88 -6.76
CA PRO A 79 2.02 3.81 -7.57
C PRO A 79 0.76 3.20 -7.00
N CYS A 80 0.70 2.99 -5.66
CA CYS A 80 -0.46 2.44 -4.96
C CYS A 80 -1.70 3.33 -5.13
N VAL A 81 -1.54 4.64 -4.91
CA VAL A 81 -2.63 5.62 -5.04
C VAL A 81 -3.19 5.62 -6.47
N ASP A 82 -2.30 5.63 -7.46
CA ASP A 82 -2.67 5.64 -8.86
C ASP A 82 -3.31 4.31 -9.31
N ALA A 83 -2.76 3.17 -8.88
CA ALA A 83 -3.31 1.85 -9.18
C ALA A 83 -4.73 1.69 -8.62
N PHE A 84 -4.95 2.13 -7.38
CA PHE A 84 -6.27 2.12 -6.77
C PHE A 84 -7.25 3.04 -7.51
N ALA A 85 -6.83 4.26 -7.84
CA ALA A 85 -7.68 5.23 -8.55
C ALA A 85 -8.06 4.74 -9.96
N ALA A 86 -7.10 4.16 -10.70
CA ALA A 86 -7.33 3.67 -12.05
C ALA A 86 -8.00 2.29 -12.10
N GLY A 87 -7.83 1.45 -11.07
CA GLY A 87 -8.20 0.03 -11.10
C GLY A 87 -7.38 -0.79 -12.09
N GLN A 88 -6.14 -0.37 -12.33
CA GLN A 88 -5.20 -1.02 -13.25
C GLN A 88 -3.80 -1.07 -12.62
N PRO A 89 -2.98 -2.09 -12.93
CA PRO A 89 -1.61 -2.14 -12.48
C PRO A 89 -0.80 -0.91 -12.87
N VAL A 90 0.02 -0.41 -11.94
CA VAL A 90 1.03 0.61 -12.19
C VAL A 90 2.40 -0.04 -12.06
N LEU A 91 3.17 -0.07 -13.14
CA LEU A 91 4.41 -0.82 -13.23
C LEU A 91 5.60 0.14 -13.42
N ALA A 92 6.12 0.68 -12.33
CA ALA A 92 7.29 1.56 -12.33
C ALA A 92 8.58 0.72 -12.26
N SER A 93 9.04 0.26 -13.43
CA SER A 93 10.22 -0.61 -13.55
C SER A 93 11.55 0.06 -13.19
N ASP A 94 11.60 1.38 -13.14
CA ASP A 94 12.77 2.16 -12.73
C ASP A 94 12.30 3.53 -12.22
N LEU A 95 12.22 3.66 -10.88
CA LEU A 95 11.81 4.89 -10.22
C LEU A 95 12.77 6.07 -10.47
N GLY A 96 14.02 5.79 -10.89
CA GLY A 96 14.99 6.83 -11.26
C GLY A 96 14.66 7.55 -12.55
N GLN A 97 13.69 7.09 -13.36
CA GLN A 97 13.29 7.77 -14.58
C GLN A 97 12.56 9.08 -14.28
N ALA A 98 12.95 10.15 -14.98
CA ALA A 98 12.39 11.49 -14.80
C ALA A 98 10.85 11.57 -14.95
N ALA A 99 10.24 10.63 -15.67
CA ALA A 99 8.79 10.57 -15.82
C ALA A 99 8.08 10.31 -14.48
N TRP A 100 8.62 9.41 -13.66
CA TRP A 100 8.08 9.09 -12.35
C TRP A 100 8.29 10.22 -11.35
N GLY A 101 9.49 10.86 -11.37
CA GLY A 101 9.76 12.04 -10.53
C GLY A 101 8.84 13.24 -10.85
N ARG A 102 8.35 13.38 -12.08
CA ARG A 102 7.32 14.37 -12.42
C ARG A 102 5.92 13.94 -11.99
N ARG A 103 5.64 12.64 -11.96
CA ARG A 103 4.32 12.10 -11.61
C ARG A 103 4.13 12.06 -10.09
N TRP A 104 5.18 11.72 -9.36
CA TRP A 104 5.19 11.61 -7.89
C TRP A 104 6.40 12.34 -7.30
N PRO A 105 6.38 13.69 -7.31
CA PRO A 105 7.56 14.51 -6.99
C PRO A 105 8.03 14.39 -5.55
N ALA A 106 7.14 14.15 -4.59
CA ALA A 106 7.49 13.93 -3.20
C ALA A 106 7.83 12.46 -2.92
N PHE A 107 7.11 11.50 -3.53
CA PHE A 107 7.28 10.08 -3.26
C PHE A 107 8.60 9.51 -3.83
N VAL A 108 8.95 9.84 -5.07
CA VAL A 108 10.08 9.19 -5.76
C VAL A 108 11.43 9.42 -5.05
N PRO A 109 11.79 10.63 -4.62
CA PRO A 109 13.04 10.84 -3.88
C PRO A 109 13.13 10.00 -2.60
N GLU A 110 12.06 9.95 -1.83
CA GLU A 110 11.99 9.21 -0.56
C GLU A 110 12.03 7.68 -0.80
N ALA A 111 11.28 7.19 -1.80
CA ALA A 111 11.30 5.78 -2.17
C ALA A 111 12.70 5.32 -2.62
N LEU A 112 13.42 6.16 -3.37
CA LEU A 112 14.79 5.91 -3.76
C LEU A 112 15.74 5.91 -2.55
N ALA A 113 15.52 6.81 -1.58
CA ALA A 113 16.34 6.91 -0.36
C ALA A 113 16.21 5.66 0.53
N VAL A 114 15.02 5.06 0.63
CA VAL A 114 14.81 3.80 1.35
C VAL A 114 15.23 2.56 0.55
N GLY A 115 15.73 2.74 -0.67
CA GLY A 115 16.31 1.66 -1.48
C GLY A 115 15.35 1.01 -2.48
N ALA A 116 14.14 1.52 -2.68
CA ALA A 116 13.25 1.04 -3.72
C ALA A 116 13.70 1.57 -5.10
N ARG A 117 13.97 0.69 -6.05
CA ARG A 117 14.35 1.06 -7.42
C ARG A 117 13.28 0.76 -8.45
N ALA A 118 12.43 -0.22 -8.19
CA ALA A 118 11.24 -0.50 -8.99
C ALA A 118 10.07 -0.83 -8.06
N LEU A 119 8.85 -0.48 -8.47
CA LEU A 119 7.63 -0.71 -7.73
C LEU A 119 6.50 -1.09 -8.69
N PHE A 120 5.79 -2.17 -8.34
CA PHE A 120 4.68 -2.71 -9.14
C PHE A 120 3.45 -2.77 -8.25
N ALA A 121 2.53 -1.84 -8.45
CA ALA A 121 1.29 -1.73 -7.70
C ALA A 121 0.17 -2.48 -8.43
N LEU A 122 -0.36 -3.50 -7.80
CA LEU A 122 -1.40 -4.37 -8.34
C LEU A 122 -2.71 -4.13 -7.58
N PRO A 123 -3.79 -3.65 -8.23
CA PRO A 123 -5.04 -3.40 -7.56
C PRO A 123 -5.67 -4.71 -7.08
N LEU A 124 -6.12 -4.72 -5.83
CA LEU A 124 -6.89 -5.79 -5.22
C LEU A 124 -8.38 -5.48 -5.43
N GLN A 125 -9.03 -6.21 -6.37
CA GLN A 125 -10.40 -5.89 -6.79
C GLN A 125 -11.16 -7.11 -7.29
N ILE A 126 -12.48 -7.08 -7.15
CA ILE A 126 -13.40 -8.02 -7.80
C ILE A 126 -14.38 -7.22 -8.65
N GLY A 127 -14.28 -7.36 -9.98
CA GLY A 127 -15.03 -6.53 -10.90
C GLY A 127 -14.73 -5.03 -10.68
N ALA A 128 -15.75 -4.24 -10.37
CA ALA A 128 -15.62 -2.81 -10.09
C ALA A 128 -15.35 -2.49 -8.60
N ALA A 129 -15.43 -3.48 -7.72
CA ALA A 129 -15.22 -3.30 -6.29
C ALA A 129 -13.71 -3.41 -5.98
N ARG A 130 -13.10 -2.30 -5.58
CA ARG A 130 -11.70 -2.21 -5.18
C ARG A 130 -11.60 -2.27 -3.68
N VAL A 131 -10.72 -3.12 -3.16
CA VAL A 131 -10.50 -3.30 -1.71
C VAL A 131 -9.14 -2.80 -1.27
N GLY A 132 -8.19 -2.65 -2.20
CA GLY A 132 -6.84 -2.20 -1.86
C GLY A 132 -5.86 -2.32 -3.02
N VAL A 133 -4.58 -2.37 -2.67
CA VAL A 133 -3.45 -2.57 -3.59
C VAL A 133 -2.41 -3.47 -2.93
N MET A 134 -1.77 -4.30 -3.73
CA MET A 134 -0.59 -5.08 -3.39
C MET A 134 0.61 -4.48 -4.10
N ASP A 135 1.57 -4.00 -3.35
CA ASP A 135 2.80 -3.38 -3.85
C ASP A 135 3.97 -4.35 -3.77
N LEU A 136 4.62 -4.59 -4.90
CA LEU A 136 5.83 -5.41 -5.01
C LEU A 136 7.00 -4.49 -5.30
N TYR A 137 8.04 -4.47 -4.44
CA TYR A 137 9.21 -3.63 -4.72
C TYR A 137 10.47 -4.43 -5.02
N ARG A 138 11.41 -3.79 -5.73
CA ARG A 138 12.75 -4.29 -6.01
C ARG A 138 13.80 -3.27 -5.65
N GLN A 139 14.94 -3.74 -5.13
CA GLN A 139 16.14 -2.92 -4.89
C GLN A 139 16.96 -2.67 -6.16
N ALA A 140 16.63 -3.31 -7.28
CA ALA A 140 17.23 -3.09 -8.57
C ALA A 140 16.18 -2.68 -9.60
N PRO A 141 16.50 -1.76 -10.54
CA PRO A 141 15.59 -1.43 -11.64
C PRO A 141 15.41 -2.63 -12.57
N GLY A 142 14.32 -2.65 -13.30
CA GLY A 142 14.01 -3.65 -14.31
C GLY A 142 12.56 -4.10 -14.27
N TRP A 143 12.07 -4.54 -15.43
CA TRP A 143 10.71 -5.08 -15.58
C TRP A 143 10.56 -6.44 -14.89
N LEU A 144 9.35 -6.76 -14.46
CA LEU A 144 8.98 -8.13 -14.16
C LEU A 144 8.88 -8.91 -15.49
N PRO A 145 9.50 -10.08 -15.61
CA PRO A 145 9.22 -11.00 -16.72
C PRO A 145 7.71 -11.28 -16.81
N ALA A 146 7.21 -11.54 -18.03
CA ALA A 146 5.78 -11.73 -18.25
C ALA A 146 5.19 -12.88 -17.39
N GLY A 147 5.96 -13.95 -17.18
CA GLY A 147 5.57 -15.05 -16.29
C GLY A 147 5.46 -14.61 -14.83
N ASP A 148 6.42 -13.82 -14.34
CA ASP A 148 6.42 -13.32 -12.97
C ASP A 148 5.29 -12.32 -12.73
N LEU A 149 4.97 -11.49 -13.73
CA LEU A 149 3.82 -10.59 -13.65
C LEU A 149 2.49 -11.37 -13.61
N ALA A 150 2.38 -12.43 -14.43
CA ALA A 150 1.19 -13.29 -14.39
C ALA A 150 1.02 -13.97 -13.03
N ASP A 151 2.12 -14.49 -12.46
CA ASP A 151 2.12 -15.09 -11.13
C ASP A 151 1.79 -14.06 -10.03
N ALA A 152 2.35 -12.84 -10.11
CA ALA A 152 2.05 -11.74 -9.20
C ALA A 152 0.55 -11.38 -9.21
N LEU A 153 -0.09 -11.36 -10.39
CA LEU A 153 -1.52 -11.12 -10.51
C LEU A 153 -2.35 -12.23 -9.86
N VAL A 154 -1.91 -13.51 -9.96
CA VAL A 154 -2.57 -14.61 -9.25
C VAL A 154 -2.46 -14.47 -7.73
N PHE A 155 -1.30 -14.01 -7.22
CA PHE A 155 -1.17 -13.68 -5.79
C PHE A 155 -2.05 -12.50 -5.39
N ALA A 156 -2.17 -11.45 -6.20
CA ALA A 156 -3.08 -10.33 -5.95
C ALA A 156 -4.54 -10.78 -5.89
N ASP A 157 -4.99 -11.64 -6.82
CA ASP A 157 -6.34 -12.21 -6.82
C ASP A 157 -6.60 -13.06 -5.56
N ALA A 158 -5.64 -13.91 -5.17
CA ALA A 158 -5.75 -14.72 -3.96
C ALA A 158 -5.78 -13.85 -2.69
N THR A 159 -4.93 -12.83 -2.62
CA THR A 159 -4.92 -11.85 -1.51
C THR A 159 -6.23 -11.08 -1.43
N THR A 160 -6.83 -10.71 -2.57
CA THR A 160 -8.14 -10.06 -2.62
C THR A 160 -9.21 -10.96 -1.97
N GLN A 161 -9.24 -12.23 -2.33
CA GLN A 161 -10.20 -13.18 -1.75
C GLN A 161 -9.94 -13.42 -0.26
N ALA A 162 -8.67 -13.53 0.15
CA ALA A 162 -8.29 -13.65 1.55
C ALA A 162 -8.78 -12.46 2.40
N LEU A 163 -8.59 -11.23 1.91
CA LEU A 163 -9.09 -10.02 2.57
C LEU A 163 -10.61 -10.00 2.71
N LEU A 164 -11.35 -10.46 1.69
CA LEU A 164 -12.82 -10.52 1.75
C LEU A 164 -13.32 -11.58 2.73
N ILE A 165 -12.66 -12.74 2.80
CA ILE A 165 -12.96 -13.79 3.80
C ILE A 165 -12.68 -13.24 5.21
N GLU A 166 -11.55 -12.56 5.39
CA GLU A 166 -11.18 -11.93 6.66
C GLU A 166 -12.20 -10.86 7.09
N ALA A 167 -12.62 -9.99 6.16
CA ALA A 167 -13.63 -8.97 6.42
C ALA A 167 -14.98 -9.59 6.79
N HIS A 168 -15.43 -10.63 6.06
CA HIS A 168 -16.68 -11.32 6.37
C HIS A 168 -16.65 -12.03 7.73
N ALA A 169 -15.53 -12.64 8.08
CA ALA A 169 -15.39 -13.31 9.38
C ALA A 169 -15.46 -12.30 10.55
N ARG A 170 -15.00 -11.06 10.34
CA ARG A 170 -15.08 -9.98 11.34
C ARG A 170 -16.50 -9.48 11.57
N ASP A 171 -17.29 -9.30 10.50
CA ASP A 171 -18.69 -8.89 10.61
C ASP A 171 -19.54 -9.90 11.43
N VAL A 172 -19.09 -11.17 11.50
CA VAL A 172 -19.78 -12.25 12.22
C VAL A 172 -19.32 -12.37 13.70
N GLN A 173 -18.16 -11.82 14.09
CA GLN A 173 -17.53 -12.13 15.38
C GLN A 173 -17.32 -10.95 16.33
N ASP A 174 -17.91 -9.78 16.16
CA ASP A 174 -17.75 -8.64 17.10
C ASP A 174 -16.31 -8.50 17.65
N VAL A 175 -15.28 -8.51 16.77
CA VAL A 175 -13.88 -8.40 17.20
C VAL A 175 -13.46 -6.94 17.24
N PRO A 176 -12.88 -6.46 18.39
CA PRO A 176 -12.33 -5.11 18.44
C PRO A 176 -11.12 -4.99 17.52
N ASP A 177 -11.19 -4.42 16.54
CA ASP A 177 -10.80 -3.38 15.67
C ASP A 177 -9.34 -2.88 15.75
N LEU A 178 -8.37 -3.73 15.37
CA LEU A 178 -7.00 -3.26 15.09
C LEU A 178 -6.92 -2.48 13.75
N TYR A 179 -7.85 -2.72 12.81
CA TYR A 179 -7.94 -1.99 11.55
C TYR A 179 -8.69 -0.67 11.65
N GLN A 180 -9.74 -0.62 12.48
CA GLN A 180 -10.47 0.61 12.74
C GLN A 180 -9.61 1.57 13.54
N SER A 181 -8.69 1.10 14.40
CA SER A 181 -7.91 2.01 15.24
C SER A 181 -6.94 2.88 14.45
N TYR A 182 -6.24 2.33 13.47
CA TYR A 182 -5.33 3.11 12.63
C TYR A 182 -6.09 4.12 11.77
N HIS A 183 -7.16 3.67 11.09
CA HIS A 183 -8.00 4.54 10.27
C HIS A 183 -8.84 5.48 11.10
N ALA A 184 -9.43 5.02 12.19
CA ALA A 184 -10.30 5.82 13.02
C ALA A 184 -9.58 7.06 13.53
N VAL A 185 -8.33 6.93 14.02
CA VAL A 185 -7.60 8.07 14.56
C VAL A 185 -7.25 9.10 13.48
N VAL A 186 -6.81 8.66 12.30
CA VAL A 186 -6.51 9.56 11.18
C VAL A 186 -7.79 10.22 10.65
N HIS A 187 -8.89 9.48 10.54
CA HIS A 187 -10.18 10.03 10.14
C HIS A 187 -10.73 11.01 11.17
N GLN A 188 -10.67 10.67 12.43
CA GLN A 188 -11.11 11.54 13.52
C GLN A 188 -10.28 12.82 13.55
N ALA A 189 -8.95 12.72 13.45
CA ALA A 189 -8.05 13.86 13.34
C ALA A 189 -8.37 14.73 12.12
N THR A 190 -8.58 14.10 10.96
CA THR A 190 -8.97 14.82 9.74
C THR A 190 -10.28 15.59 9.92
N GLY A 191 -11.27 14.98 10.58
CA GLY A 191 -12.53 15.64 10.94
C GLY A 191 -12.32 16.85 11.87
N MET A 192 -11.42 16.74 12.84
CA MET A 192 -11.07 17.83 13.75
C MET A 192 -10.33 18.96 13.03
N VAL A 193 -9.33 18.62 12.19
CA VAL A 193 -8.57 19.59 11.38
C VAL A 193 -9.51 20.33 10.41
N LYS A 194 -10.46 19.63 9.79
CA LYS A 194 -11.51 20.25 8.96
C LYS A 194 -12.25 21.36 9.71
N VAL A 195 -12.63 21.09 10.96
CA VAL A 195 -13.35 22.08 11.79
C VAL A 195 -12.42 23.22 12.22
N GLN A 196 -11.20 22.91 12.64
CA GLN A 196 -10.22 23.90 13.09
C GLN A 196 -9.87 24.91 11.98
N LEU A 197 -9.66 24.42 10.75
CA LEU A 197 -9.26 25.25 9.61
C LEU A 197 -10.46 25.74 8.76
N ASN A 198 -11.68 25.28 9.05
CA ASN A 198 -12.88 25.57 8.26
C ASN A 198 -12.70 25.24 6.76
N VAL A 199 -12.12 24.08 6.44
CA VAL A 199 -11.80 23.60 5.09
C VAL A 199 -12.59 22.33 4.73
N GLY A 200 -12.47 21.85 3.49
CA GLY A 200 -13.02 20.57 3.06
C GLY A 200 -12.28 19.39 3.68
N ILE A 201 -12.93 18.21 3.76
CA ILE A 201 -12.31 16.99 4.36
C ILE A 201 -11.03 16.57 3.61
N ALA A 202 -11.01 16.68 2.28
CA ALA A 202 -9.83 16.35 1.47
C ALA A 202 -8.67 17.30 1.76
N GLU A 203 -8.93 18.59 1.89
CA GLU A 203 -7.92 19.60 2.24
C GLU A 203 -7.41 19.40 3.67
N ALA A 204 -8.28 19.10 4.62
CA ALA A 204 -7.88 18.79 5.99
C ALA A 204 -6.90 17.61 6.06
N LEU A 205 -7.14 16.56 5.27
CA LEU A 205 -6.22 15.42 5.18
C LEU A 205 -4.88 15.81 4.56
N VAL A 206 -4.89 16.65 3.51
CA VAL A 206 -3.66 17.18 2.91
C VAL A 206 -2.86 17.98 3.93
N ARG A 207 -3.49 18.83 4.75
CA ARG A 207 -2.83 19.59 5.82
C ARG A 207 -2.24 18.68 6.89
N LEU A 208 -2.99 17.64 7.31
CA LEU A 208 -2.51 16.67 8.28
C LEU A 208 -1.27 15.91 7.77
N ARG A 209 -1.29 15.49 6.50
CA ARG A 209 -0.17 14.84 5.82
C ARG A 209 1.04 15.76 5.70
N ALA A 210 0.83 17.00 5.25
CA ALA A 210 1.90 17.99 5.11
C ALA A 210 2.61 18.24 6.44
N TYR A 211 1.86 18.32 7.54
CA TYR A 211 2.42 18.49 8.87
C TYR A 211 3.22 17.24 9.29
N ALA A 212 2.66 16.05 9.12
CA ALA A 212 3.35 14.79 9.43
C ALA A 212 4.69 14.67 8.67
N TYR A 213 4.69 15.03 7.39
CA TYR A 213 5.89 15.05 6.56
C TYR A 213 6.91 16.09 7.03
N ALA A 214 6.48 17.33 7.28
CA ALA A 214 7.38 18.41 7.72
C ALA A 214 8.03 18.13 9.07
N GLU A 215 7.33 17.44 9.97
CA GLU A 215 7.83 17.06 11.29
C GLU A 215 8.55 15.69 11.30
N GLU A 216 8.68 15.04 10.15
CA GLU A 216 9.27 13.69 10.02
C GLU A 216 8.63 12.68 11.00
N ARG A 217 7.29 12.75 11.17
CA ARG A 217 6.53 11.94 12.11
C ARG A 217 5.50 11.07 11.40
N PRO A 218 5.26 9.82 11.89
CA PRO A 218 4.15 9.00 11.41
C PRO A 218 2.82 9.76 11.50
N ILE A 219 2.01 9.72 10.43
CA ILE A 219 0.72 10.43 10.39
C ILE A 219 -0.21 10.01 11.53
N GLU A 220 -0.10 8.77 11.98
CA GLU A 220 -0.88 8.23 13.10
C GLU A 220 -0.54 8.92 14.41
N ASP A 221 0.75 9.15 14.69
CA ASP A 221 1.20 9.83 15.90
C ASP A 221 0.74 11.29 15.91
N VAL A 222 0.82 11.96 14.75
CA VAL A 222 0.27 13.30 14.56
C VAL A 222 -1.25 13.30 14.76
N ALA A 223 -1.94 12.32 14.19
CA ALA A 223 -3.38 12.15 14.36
C ALA A 223 -3.78 11.92 15.82
N ARG A 224 -3.04 11.09 16.56
CA ARG A 224 -3.27 10.90 18.01
C ARG A 224 -3.09 12.20 18.80
N ASP A 225 -2.13 13.04 18.41
CA ASP A 225 -1.93 14.33 19.06
C ASP A 225 -3.09 15.31 18.77
N VAL A 226 -3.62 15.31 17.54
CA VAL A 226 -4.80 16.11 17.19
C VAL A 226 -6.03 15.63 17.98
N VAL A 227 -6.29 14.32 17.97
CA VAL A 227 -7.42 13.73 18.69
C VAL A 227 -7.29 13.96 20.21
N GLY A 228 -6.09 13.83 20.75
CA GLY A 228 -5.76 14.13 22.15
C GLY A 228 -5.69 15.63 22.46
N ARG A 229 -5.95 16.51 21.49
CA ARG A 229 -5.89 17.99 21.61
C ARG A 229 -4.52 18.51 22.06
N ARG A 230 -3.45 17.75 21.81
CA ARG A 230 -2.07 18.19 22.04
C ARG A 230 -1.52 18.98 20.87
N LEU A 231 -2.14 18.81 19.68
CA LEU A 231 -1.84 19.55 18.45
C LEU A 231 -3.14 20.17 17.92
N ARG A 232 -3.07 21.45 17.54
CA ARG A 232 -4.18 22.18 16.93
C ARG A 232 -3.67 22.95 15.72
N PHE A 233 -4.39 22.82 14.60
CA PHE A 233 -3.99 23.42 13.34
C PHE A 233 -4.40 24.91 13.22
N ASP A 234 -5.41 25.34 13.95
CA ASP A 234 -5.81 26.76 14.03
C ASP A 234 -4.75 27.60 14.77
N GLU A 235 -3.92 27.04 15.61
CA GLU A 235 -2.83 27.70 16.32
C GLU A 235 -1.51 27.73 15.51
N LEU A 236 -1.43 26.99 14.39
CA LEU A 236 -0.26 26.95 13.50
C LEU A 236 -0.30 27.98 12.37
N SER A 237 -1.38 28.76 12.27
CA SER A 237 -1.64 29.68 11.16
C SER A 237 -1.17 31.13 11.42
N ASP A 238 -0.38 31.38 12.47
CA ASP A 238 0.21 32.69 12.83
C ASP A 238 1.67 32.82 12.38
#